data_b86ecb43824b52cbb61f2c5a9968e071
#
_entry.id   b86ecb43824b52cbb61f2c5a9968e071
#
_cell.length_a   1.000
_cell.length_b   1.000
_cell.length_c   1.000
_cell.angle_alpha   90.00
_cell.angle_beta   90.00
_cell.angle_gamma   90.00
#
_symmetry.space_group_name_H-M   'P 1'
#
loop_
_entity.id
_entity.type
_entity.pdbx_description
1 polymer ?
#
loop_
_entity_poly.entity_id
_entity_poly.type
_entity_poly.pdbx_seq_one_letter_code
_entity_poly.pdbx_strand_id
1 'polypeptide(L)'
;MKQIFLLIFTFFITLFSHAQLVNIESKRMQTDSIRFVLRGDFSFSYDNYNGDYIYRVGSSLSSQVKSKDLKKIYFLLGNYNLIRSESQDFQNTWFLHLRYNQKLSNLFRFEAFIQSQSNELLAINSRNLVGAGLRFKLVSKELVKLYLGNAYMYEEEKSDAFNTKEYNHRNSTYLSISATIAQSNVTITNTVYFQPLYKDFSDYRILEQLKIDVPLSKVLSLYSLLDYYHDNITPTGNSQYSTNISIGLGIKL
;
A
#
# COMPACT_ATOMS: atom_id res chain seq x y z
N MET A 1 -18.16 -3.27 29.58
CA MET A 1 -17.74 -2.70 28.30
C MET A 1 -16.33 -2.09 28.33
N LYS A 2 -15.93 -1.27 29.28
CA LYS A 2 -14.55 -0.69 29.37
C LYS A 2 -13.43 -1.73 29.48
N GLN A 3 -13.66 -2.84 30.18
CA GLN A 3 -12.64 -3.89 30.36
C GLN A 3 -12.42 -4.76 29.09
N ILE A 4 -13.45 -4.94 28.27
CA ILE A 4 -13.34 -5.65 26.99
C ILE A 4 -12.57 -4.81 25.98
N PHE A 5 -12.73 -3.49 26.01
CA PHE A 5 -11.97 -2.57 25.16
C PHE A 5 -10.48 -2.54 25.52
N LEU A 6 -10.15 -2.66 26.79
CA LEU A 6 -8.76 -2.71 27.27
C LEU A 6 -8.09 -4.04 26.91
N LEU A 7 -8.81 -5.16 26.93
CA LEU A 7 -8.32 -6.49 26.56
C LEU A 7 -8.06 -6.62 25.05
N ILE A 8 -8.89 -5.99 24.24
CA ILE A 8 -8.68 -5.91 22.77
C ILE A 8 -7.48 -5.02 22.44
N PHE A 9 -7.27 -3.95 23.19
CA PHE A 9 -6.14 -3.04 22.99
C PHE A 9 -4.79 -3.65 23.39
N THR A 10 -4.75 -4.50 24.44
CA THR A 10 -3.53 -5.19 24.88
C THR A 10 -3.13 -6.38 24.01
N PHE A 11 -4.06 -6.98 23.27
CA PHE A 11 -3.75 -8.09 22.36
C PHE A 11 -3.00 -7.63 21.08
N PHE A 12 -3.00 -6.33 20.76
CA PHE A 12 -2.33 -5.76 19.58
C PHE A 12 -0.86 -5.34 19.79
N ILE A 13 -0.26 -5.54 20.97
CA ILE A 13 1.06 -4.95 21.31
C ILE A 13 2.25 -5.89 21.08
N THR A 14 2.06 -7.12 20.63
CA THR A 14 3.19 -8.05 20.48
C THR A 14 3.36 -8.57 19.05
N LEU A 15 3.83 -7.74 18.12
CA LEU A 15 4.38 -8.23 16.85
C LEU A 15 5.56 -7.35 16.41
N PHE A 16 6.75 -7.90 16.43
CA PHE A 16 7.96 -7.32 15.86
C PHE A 16 7.82 -7.24 14.34
N SER A 17 8.21 -6.12 13.78
CA SER A 17 7.90 -5.72 12.42
C SER A 17 9.14 -5.52 11.59
N HIS A 18 9.21 -6.11 10.41
CA HIS A 18 10.12 -5.71 9.35
C HIS A 18 9.45 -5.82 7.99
N ALA A 19 9.63 -4.79 7.18
CA ALA A 19 9.30 -4.63 5.77
C ALA A 19 7.95 -3.99 5.40
N GLN A 20 8.04 -2.95 4.58
CA GLN A 20 6.91 -2.18 4.08
C GLN A 20 6.65 -2.49 2.61
N LEU A 21 5.49 -3.02 2.30
CA LEU A 21 4.97 -3.08 0.93
C LEU A 21 3.90 -2.00 0.75
N VAL A 22 3.94 -1.29 -0.38
CA VAL A 22 3.04 -0.15 -0.58
C VAL A 22 1.74 -0.59 -1.23
N ASN A 23 0.63 -0.31 -0.56
CA ASN A 23 -0.71 -0.48 -1.09
C ASN A 23 -1.16 0.82 -1.81
N ILE A 24 -1.56 0.69 -3.06
CA ILE A 24 -1.86 1.81 -3.95
C ILE A 24 -3.24 2.39 -3.70
N GLU A 25 -4.21 1.57 -3.29
CA GLU A 25 -5.61 2.01 -3.16
C GLU A 25 -5.78 3.05 -2.05
N SER A 26 -5.02 2.95 -0.96
CA SER A 26 -5.04 3.95 0.13
C SER A 26 -4.45 5.31 -0.25
N LYS A 27 -3.58 5.32 -1.27
CA LYS A 27 -2.97 6.55 -1.82
C LYS A 27 -3.83 7.14 -2.94
N ARG A 28 -4.83 6.42 -3.42
CA ARG A 28 -5.71 6.87 -4.50
C ARG A 28 -6.59 8.01 -4.03
N MET A 29 -6.53 9.12 -4.75
CA MET A 29 -7.30 10.30 -4.42
C MET A 29 -8.69 10.19 -5.02
N GLN A 30 -9.70 10.14 -4.16
CA GLN A 30 -11.09 9.99 -4.56
C GLN A 30 -11.74 11.36 -4.76
N THR A 31 -11.28 12.08 -5.79
CA THR A 31 -11.80 13.39 -6.15
C THR A 31 -12.67 13.27 -7.39
N ASP A 32 -13.99 13.49 -7.27
CA ASP A 32 -14.91 13.25 -8.39
C ASP A 32 -14.74 14.27 -9.53
N SER A 33 -14.57 15.55 -9.23
CA SER A 33 -14.50 16.64 -10.22
C SER A 33 -13.10 17.21 -10.46
N ILE A 34 -12.17 17.06 -9.50
CA ILE A 34 -10.83 17.63 -9.61
C ILE A 34 -10.01 16.80 -10.60
N ARG A 35 -9.43 17.45 -11.62
CA ARG A 35 -8.69 16.78 -12.69
C ARG A 35 -7.24 16.49 -12.35
N PHE A 36 -6.61 17.34 -11.57
CA PHE A 36 -5.23 17.19 -11.13
C PHE A 36 -5.17 17.28 -9.61
N VAL A 37 -4.50 16.33 -8.98
CA VAL A 37 -4.19 16.34 -7.55
C VAL A 37 -2.77 15.85 -7.37
N LEU A 38 -2.02 16.53 -6.54
CA LEU A 38 -0.70 16.15 -6.06
C LEU A 38 -0.75 16.02 -4.54
N ARG A 39 -0.18 14.94 -4.01
CA ARG A 39 -0.07 14.72 -2.57
C ARG A 39 1.33 14.24 -2.23
N GLY A 40 1.96 14.92 -1.27
CA GLY A 40 3.17 14.50 -0.60
C GLY A 40 2.86 14.01 0.82
N ASP A 41 3.43 12.88 1.22
CA ASP A 41 3.35 12.40 2.59
C ASP A 41 4.76 12.22 3.14
N PHE A 42 4.96 12.58 4.43
CA PHE A 42 6.22 12.41 5.16
C PHE A 42 5.92 11.70 6.48
N SER A 43 6.77 10.75 6.83
CA SER A 43 6.70 10.03 8.09
C SER A 43 8.07 9.91 8.73
N PHE A 44 8.10 9.87 10.04
CA PHE A 44 9.29 9.60 10.83
C PHE A 44 8.92 8.67 11.96
N SER A 45 9.76 7.69 12.25
CA SER A 45 9.69 6.89 13.47
C SER A 45 11.08 6.70 14.04
N TYR A 46 11.15 6.63 15.36
CA TYR A 46 12.35 6.36 16.13
C TYR A 46 12.00 5.37 17.22
N ASP A 47 12.73 4.28 17.27
CA ASP A 47 12.63 3.27 18.31
C ASP A 47 13.98 3.14 19.00
N ASN A 48 14.01 3.07 20.33
CA ASN A 48 15.20 2.76 21.12
C ASN A 48 14.89 1.64 22.07
N TYR A 49 15.66 0.57 22.02
CA TYR A 49 15.53 -0.58 22.91
C TYR A 49 16.87 -0.93 23.51
N ASN A 50 17.06 -0.67 24.82
CA ASN A 50 18.30 -0.94 25.56
C ASN A 50 19.59 -0.32 24.95
N GLY A 51 19.47 0.79 24.28
CA GLY A 51 20.59 1.44 23.58
C GLY A 51 20.59 1.20 22.07
N ASP A 52 20.05 0.09 21.58
CA ASP A 52 19.88 -0.15 20.16
C ASP A 52 18.79 0.75 19.60
N TYR A 53 19.12 1.55 18.62
CA TYR A 53 18.17 2.46 17.98
C TYR A 53 17.84 2.04 16.55
N ILE A 54 16.58 2.27 16.17
CA ILE A 54 16.11 2.17 14.78
C ILE A 54 15.36 3.46 14.47
N TYR A 55 15.75 4.15 13.42
CA TYR A 55 14.94 5.23 12.89
C TYR A 55 14.57 5.00 11.43
N ARG A 56 13.38 5.48 11.06
CA ARG A 56 12.86 5.40 9.71
C ARG A 56 12.41 6.77 9.25
N VAL A 57 12.80 7.13 8.05
CA VAL A 57 12.31 8.32 7.35
C VAL A 57 11.61 7.85 6.10
N GLY A 58 10.31 8.14 6.02
CA GLY A 58 9.50 7.80 4.85
C GLY A 58 9.04 9.04 4.11
N SER A 59 9.06 8.97 2.80
CA SER A 59 8.46 9.97 1.93
C SER A 59 7.68 9.32 0.79
N SER A 60 6.54 9.88 0.43
CA SER A 60 5.83 9.47 -0.76
C SER A 60 5.27 10.66 -1.53
N LEU A 61 5.24 10.52 -2.84
CA LEU A 61 4.64 11.47 -3.76
C LEU A 61 3.62 10.74 -4.61
N SER A 62 2.39 11.20 -4.60
CA SER A 62 1.33 10.67 -5.44
C SER A 62 0.68 11.75 -6.28
N SER A 63 0.45 11.47 -7.55
CA SER A 63 -0.21 12.36 -8.50
C SER A 63 -1.32 11.65 -9.22
N GLN A 64 -2.44 12.34 -9.41
CA GLN A 64 -3.56 11.84 -10.19
C GLN A 64 -3.97 12.87 -11.23
N VAL A 65 -4.03 12.46 -12.49
CA VAL A 65 -4.47 13.27 -13.62
C VAL A 65 -5.67 12.60 -14.29
N LYS A 66 -6.75 13.36 -14.51
CA LYS A 66 -7.93 12.88 -15.23
C LYS A 66 -8.07 13.54 -16.59
N SER A 67 -8.53 12.79 -17.57
CA SER A 67 -8.92 13.34 -18.89
C SER A 67 -10.04 14.38 -18.76
N LYS A 68 -10.25 15.18 -19.81
CA LYS A 68 -11.31 16.20 -19.84
C LYS A 68 -12.71 15.62 -19.65
N ASP A 69 -12.95 14.42 -20.18
CA ASP A 69 -14.22 13.68 -20.08
C ASP A 69 -14.34 12.85 -18.78
N LEU A 70 -13.35 12.92 -17.88
CA LEU A 70 -13.25 12.23 -16.60
C LEU A 70 -13.32 10.69 -16.72
N LYS A 71 -13.18 10.14 -17.94
CA LYS A 71 -13.25 8.69 -18.16
C LYS A 71 -11.90 8.02 -17.95
N LYS A 72 -10.79 8.72 -18.19
CA LYS A 72 -9.43 8.19 -18.04
C LYS A 72 -8.77 8.82 -16.82
N ILE A 73 -8.06 8.00 -16.06
CA ILE A 73 -7.29 8.43 -14.88
C ILE A 73 -5.88 7.85 -15.02
N TYR A 74 -4.90 8.71 -14.91
CA TYR A 74 -3.48 8.36 -14.79
C TYR A 74 -3.09 8.61 -13.35
N PHE A 75 -2.47 7.64 -12.72
CA PHE A 75 -2.03 7.70 -11.35
C PHE A 75 -0.56 7.31 -11.26
N LEU A 76 0.25 8.16 -10.64
CA LEU A 76 1.66 7.93 -10.36
C LEU A 76 1.86 7.94 -8.85
N LEU A 77 2.59 6.96 -8.34
CA LEU A 77 3.01 6.89 -6.94
C LEU A 77 4.50 6.54 -6.89
N GLY A 78 5.26 7.38 -6.21
CA GLY A 78 6.62 7.09 -5.76
C GLY A 78 6.66 7.06 -4.23
N ASN A 79 7.42 6.11 -3.68
CA ASN A 79 7.65 5.99 -2.25
C ASN A 79 9.13 5.66 -2.02
N TYR A 80 9.71 6.25 -0.99
CA TYR A 80 11.07 5.99 -0.56
C TYR A 80 11.12 5.95 0.96
N ASN A 81 11.74 4.93 1.51
CA ASN A 81 11.99 4.82 2.95
C ASN A 81 13.46 4.51 3.20
N LEU A 82 14.02 5.22 4.16
CA LEU A 82 15.34 5.01 4.70
C LEU A 82 15.21 4.49 6.13
N ILE A 83 15.85 3.35 6.39
CA ILE A 83 15.86 2.71 7.70
C ILE A 83 17.30 2.57 8.14
N ARG A 84 17.61 2.99 9.36
CA ARG A 84 18.93 2.83 9.96
C ARG A 84 18.79 2.26 11.35
N SER A 85 19.61 1.27 11.69
CA SER A 85 19.78 0.74 13.04
C SER A 85 21.22 0.89 13.49
N GLU A 86 21.48 0.70 14.78
CA GLU A 86 22.84 0.76 15.33
C GLU A 86 23.70 -0.41 14.84
N SER A 87 23.08 -1.58 14.67
CA SER A 87 23.76 -2.83 14.28
C SER A 87 23.92 -3.02 12.77
N GLN A 88 23.27 -2.22 11.95
CA GLN A 88 23.27 -2.36 10.48
C GLN A 88 23.30 -1.01 9.79
N ASP A 89 24.01 -0.96 8.66
CA ASP A 89 24.00 0.17 7.76
C ASP A 89 22.61 0.44 7.17
N PHE A 90 22.48 1.57 6.47
CA PHE A 90 21.22 2.00 5.87
C PHE A 90 20.61 0.93 4.97
N GLN A 91 19.37 0.60 5.25
CA GLN A 91 18.52 -0.21 4.39
C GLN A 91 17.54 0.69 3.65
N ASN A 92 17.50 0.54 2.35
CA ASN A 92 16.64 1.33 1.49
C ASN A 92 15.47 0.51 1.01
N THR A 93 14.30 1.14 0.98
CA THR A 93 13.17 0.62 0.23
C THR A 93 12.63 1.70 -0.69
N TRP A 94 12.37 1.35 -1.92
CA TRP A 94 11.73 2.26 -2.85
C TRP A 94 10.69 1.54 -3.71
N PHE A 95 9.73 2.33 -4.20
CA PHE A 95 8.59 1.84 -4.94
C PHE A 95 8.16 2.92 -5.94
N LEU A 96 7.97 2.52 -7.18
CA LEU A 96 7.41 3.35 -8.23
C LEU A 96 6.29 2.61 -8.94
N HIS A 97 5.12 3.24 -9.05
CA HIS A 97 3.94 2.65 -9.67
C HIS A 97 3.24 3.65 -10.57
N LEU A 98 2.97 3.24 -11.79
CA LEU A 98 2.14 3.95 -12.75
C LEU A 98 0.91 3.12 -13.08
N ARG A 99 -0.28 3.72 -13.00
CA ARG A 99 -1.54 3.06 -13.31
C ARG A 99 -2.38 3.90 -14.27
N TYR A 100 -2.87 3.25 -15.28
CA TYR A 100 -3.93 3.73 -16.15
C TYR A 100 -5.26 3.12 -15.75
N ASN A 101 -6.33 3.92 -15.77
CA ASN A 101 -7.66 3.48 -15.41
C ASN A 101 -8.68 4.11 -16.35
N GLN A 102 -9.45 3.29 -17.05
CA GLN A 102 -10.47 3.74 -18.00
C GLN A 102 -11.86 3.30 -17.57
N LYS A 103 -12.79 4.26 -17.48
CA LYS A 103 -14.19 3.98 -17.25
C LYS A 103 -14.80 3.28 -18.47
N LEU A 104 -15.27 2.05 -18.30
CA LEU A 104 -16.01 1.29 -19.33
C LEU A 104 -17.52 1.46 -19.13
N SER A 105 -17.97 1.43 -17.86
CA SER A 105 -19.36 1.66 -17.49
C SER A 105 -19.45 2.37 -16.14
N ASN A 106 -20.64 2.51 -15.59
CA ASN A 106 -20.82 3.03 -14.24
C ASN A 106 -20.39 2.03 -13.16
N LEU A 107 -20.37 0.73 -13.49
CA LEU A 107 -20.05 -0.35 -12.57
C LEU A 107 -18.55 -0.70 -12.61
N PHE A 108 -17.91 -0.72 -13.77
CA PHE A 108 -16.54 -1.20 -13.89
C PHE A 108 -15.63 -0.32 -14.74
N ARG A 109 -14.34 -0.42 -14.43
CA ARG A 109 -13.23 0.22 -15.10
C ARG A 109 -12.19 -0.81 -15.50
N PHE A 110 -11.56 -0.59 -16.64
CA PHE A 110 -10.32 -1.27 -17.00
C PHE A 110 -9.16 -0.62 -16.26
N GLU A 111 -8.23 -1.42 -15.76
CA GLU A 111 -6.98 -0.97 -15.13
C GLU A 111 -5.79 -1.66 -15.78
N ALA A 112 -4.73 -0.90 -16.05
CA ALA A 112 -3.43 -1.41 -16.43
C ALA A 112 -2.37 -0.71 -15.61
N PHE A 113 -1.29 -1.40 -15.23
CA PHE A 113 -0.24 -0.84 -14.38
C PHE A 113 1.12 -1.44 -14.66
N ILE A 114 2.13 -0.65 -14.37
CA ILE A 114 3.52 -1.07 -14.26
C ILE A 114 4.06 -0.63 -12.90
N GLN A 115 4.97 -1.42 -12.35
CA GLN A 115 5.56 -1.16 -11.04
C GLN A 115 7.00 -1.64 -11.02
N SER A 116 7.84 -0.89 -10.34
CA SER A 116 9.21 -1.26 -10.01
C SER A 116 9.47 -0.96 -8.55
N GLN A 117 10.15 -1.86 -7.85
CA GLN A 117 10.46 -1.71 -6.43
C GLN A 117 11.72 -2.44 -6.04
N SER A 118 12.32 -1.98 -4.94
CA SER A 118 13.36 -2.67 -4.20
C SER A 118 13.01 -2.63 -2.72
N ASN A 119 13.33 -3.70 -2.00
CA ASN A 119 13.10 -3.80 -0.57
C ASN A 119 14.20 -4.66 0.07
N GLU A 120 15.21 -4.02 0.60
CA GLU A 120 16.35 -4.71 1.23
C GLU A 120 15.94 -5.51 2.46
N LEU A 121 14.90 -5.09 3.20
CA LEU A 121 14.37 -5.82 4.35
C LEU A 121 13.76 -7.18 3.98
N LEU A 122 13.21 -7.30 2.77
CA LEU A 122 12.65 -8.54 2.22
C LEU A 122 13.64 -9.28 1.33
N ALA A 123 14.90 -8.83 1.28
CA ALA A 123 15.91 -9.34 0.35
C ALA A 123 15.47 -9.27 -1.13
N ILE A 124 14.64 -8.30 -1.48
CA ILE A 124 14.20 -8.02 -2.86
C ILE A 124 15.09 -6.93 -3.44
N ASN A 125 16.07 -7.29 -4.24
CA ASN A 125 16.92 -6.32 -4.93
C ASN A 125 16.16 -5.57 -6.00
N SER A 126 15.35 -6.27 -6.79
CA SER A 126 14.43 -5.66 -7.73
C SER A 126 13.20 -6.54 -7.95
N ARG A 127 12.03 -5.92 -7.99
CA ARG A 127 10.78 -6.55 -8.44
C ARG A 127 10.13 -5.61 -9.45
N ASN A 128 10.02 -6.10 -10.69
CA ASN A 128 9.35 -5.39 -11.77
C ASN A 128 8.10 -6.14 -12.15
N LEU A 129 6.98 -5.46 -12.29
CA LEU A 129 5.75 -6.10 -12.67
C LEU A 129 4.92 -5.25 -13.64
N VAL A 130 4.14 -5.94 -14.44
CA VAL A 130 3.13 -5.36 -15.31
C VAL A 130 1.84 -6.14 -15.12
N GLY A 131 0.70 -5.45 -15.10
CA GLY A 131 -0.58 -6.10 -14.93
C GLY A 131 -1.73 -5.34 -15.58
N ALA A 132 -2.82 -6.07 -15.81
CA ALA A 132 -4.06 -5.50 -16.32
C ALA A 132 -5.27 -6.28 -15.79
N GLY A 133 -6.39 -5.59 -15.63
CA GLY A 133 -7.59 -6.20 -15.07
C GLY A 133 -8.79 -5.29 -15.05
N LEU A 134 -9.76 -5.68 -14.26
CA LEU A 134 -11.01 -4.96 -14.07
C LEU A 134 -11.20 -4.54 -12.61
N ARG A 135 -11.76 -3.37 -12.42
CA ARG A 135 -12.17 -2.84 -11.13
C ARG A 135 -13.68 -2.60 -11.14
N PHE A 136 -14.35 -3.19 -10.19
CA PHE A 136 -15.78 -3.06 -9.96
C PHE A 136 -16.04 -2.05 -8.86
N LYS A 137 -16.96 -1.12 -9.09
CA LYS A 137 -17.44 -0.15 -8.12
C LYS A 137 -18.72 -0.71 -7.50
N LEU A 138 -18.60 -1.41 -6.36
CA LEU A 138 -19.72 -2.08 -5.70
C LEU A 138 -20.61 -1.08 -4.94
N VAL A 139 -19.98 -0.14 -4.23
CA VAL A 139 -20.68 0.96 -3.53
C VAL A 139 -19.97 2.27 -3.85
N SER A 140 -20.75 3.33 -4.12
CA SER A 140 -20.24 4.67 -4.36
C SER A 140 -21.22 5.69 -3.81
N LYS A 141 -21.34 5.72 -2.49
CA LYS A 141 -22.06 6.75 -1.75
C LYS A 141 -21.07 7.84 -1.32
N GLU A 142 -21.55 8.99 -0.95
CA GLU A 142 -20.72 10.13 -0.54
C GLU A 142 -19.74 9.76 0.57
N LEU A 143 -20.23 9.09 1.61
CA LEU A 143 -19.45 8.73 2.80
C LEU A 143 -18.85 7.31 2.75
N VAL A 144 -19.30 6.44 1.85
CA VAL A 144 -18.84 5.04 1.79
C VAL A 144 -18.59 4.63 0.35
N LYS A 145 -17.42 4.07 0.09
CA LYS A 145 -17.02 3.55 -1.22
C LYS A 145 -16.47 2.13 -1.05
N LEU A 146 -16.88 1.22 -1.92
CA LEU A 146 -16.43 -0.16 -1.93
C LEU A 146 -16.07 -0.57 -3.35
N TYR A 147 -14.87 -1.11 -3.51
CA TYR A 147 -14.33 -1.55 -4.78
C TYR A 147 -13.76 -2.95 -4.67
N LEU A 148 -14.01 -3.74 -5.70
CA LEU A 148 -13.37 -5.03 -5.93
C LEU A 148 -12.55 -4.94 -7.21
N GLY A 149 -11.30 -5.31 -7.17
CA GLY A 149 -10.44 -5.40 -8.34
C GLY A 149 -9.92 -6.81 -8.55
N ASN A 150 -9.75 -7.19 -9.82
CA ASN A 150 -9.09 -8.43 -10.19
C ASN A 150 -8.24 -8.17 -11.43
N ALA A 151 -6.97 -8.57 -11.38
CA ALA A 151 -6.01 -8.37 -12.45
C ALA A 151 -5.11 -9.61 -12.61
N TYR A 152 -4.67 -9.84 -13.82
CA TYR A 152 -3.52 -10.65 -14.12
C TYR A 152 -2.26 -9.80 -13.96
N MET A 153 -1.19 -10.40 -13.41
CA MET A 153 0.08 -9.75 -13.16
C MET A 153 1.22 -10.68 -13.57
N TYR A 154 2.15 -10.15 -14.35
CA TYR A 154 3.45 -10.76 -14.63
C TYR A 154 4.52 -10.03 -13.84
N GLU A 155 5.36 -10.74 -13.12
CA GLU A 155 6.44 -10.17 -12.31
C GLU A 155 7.77 -10.86 -12.61
N GLU A 156 8.84 -10.06 -12.59
CA GLU A 156 10.22 -10.50 -12.48
C GLU A 156 10.74 -10.05 -11.12
N GLU A 157 11.21 -10.99 -10.31
CA GLU A 157 11.80 -10.74 -9.00
C GLU A 157 13.22 -11.26 -8.95
N LYS A 158 14.13 -10.44 -8.41
CA LYS A 158 15.55 -10.77 -8.21
C LYS A 158 15.92 -10.58 -6.75
N SER A 159 16.58 -11.60 -6.18
CA SER A 159 17.19 -11.56 -4.86
C SER A 159 18.65 -11.97 -4.95
N ASP A 160 19.58 -11.04 -4.67
CA ASP A 160 21.01 -11.35 -4.62
C ASP A 160 21.33 -12.13 -3.34
N ALA A 161 20.63 -11.87 -2.22
CA ALA A 161 20.81 -12.59 -0.96
C ALA A 161 20.55 -14.10 -1.10
N PHE A 162 19.60 -14.49 -1.97
CA PHE A 162 19.27 -15.90 -2.24
C PHE A 162 19.79 -16.38 -3.60
N ASN A 163 20.47 -15.51 -4.35
CA ASN A 163 20.94 -15.78 -5.72
C ASN A 163 19.82 -16.33 -6.63
N THR A 164 18.63 -15.72 -6.54
CA THR A 164 17.45 -16.15 -7.27
C THR A 164 17.01 -15.08 -8.27
N LYS A 165 16.46 -15.55 -9.40
CA LYS A 165 15.73 -14.73 -10.36
C LYS A 165 14.49 -15.51 -10.79
N GLU A 166 13.32 -14.98 -10.49
CA GLU A 166 12.05 -15.64 -10.71
C GLU A 166 11.17 -14.84 -11.66
N TYR A 167 10.39 -15.59 -12.45
CA TYR A 167 9.39 -15.05 -13.36
C TYR A 167 8.03 -15.65 -13.00
N ASN A 168 7.12 -14.84 -12.52
CA ASN A 168 5.90 -15.29 -11.91
C ASN A 168 4.67 -14.70 -12.60
N HIS A 169 3.65 -15.55 -12.76
CA HIS A 169 2.32 -15.17 -13.22
C HIS A 169 1.37 -15.25 -12.04
N ARG A 170 0.88 -14.12 -11.55
CA ARG A 170 0.02 -14.05 -10.37
C ARG A 170 -1.35 -13.45 -10.71
N ASN A 171 -2.36 -13.92 -10.01
CA ASN A 171 -3.61 -13.18 -9.88
C ASN A 171 -3.42 -12.07 -8.85
N SER A 172 -4.05 -10.92 -9.05
CA SER A 172 -4.08 -9.84 -8.06
C SER A 172 -5.52 -9.43 -7.83
N THR A 173 -6.14 -10.00 -6.81
CA THR A 173 -7.50 -9.63 -6.38
C THR A 173 -7.42 -8.73 -5.18
N TYR A 174 -8.17 -7.62 -5.17
CA TYR A 174 -8.25 -6.75 -4.00
C TYR A 174 -9.67 -6.32 -3.68
N LEU A 175 -9.91 -6.11 -2.38
CA LEU A 175 -11.09 -5.46 -1.86
C LEU A 175 -10.66 -4.17 -1.15
N SER A 176 -11.27 -3.05 -1.52
CA SER A 176 -10.98 -1.74 -0.91
C SER A 176 -12.25 -1.09 -0.43
N ILE A 177 -12.31 -0.78 0.86
CA ILE A 177 -13.39 -0.02 1.49
C ILE A 177 -12.83 1.31 2.00
N SER A 178 -13.57 2.39 1.75
CA SER A 178 -13.27 3.71 2.29
C SER A 178 -14.53 4.29 2.90
N ALA A 179 -14.44 4.75 4.16
CA ALA A 179 -15.52 5.40 4.89
C ALA A 179 -15.06 6.76 5.42
N THR A 180 -15.92 7.78 5.28
CA THR A 180 -15.67 9.13 5.78
C THR A 180 -16.69 9.47 6.87
N ILE A 181 -16.22 9.94 8.02
CA ILE A 181 -17.07 10.39 9.13
C ILE A 181 -17.51 11.83 8.84
N ALA A 182 -18.81 12.03 8.63
CA ALA A 182 -19.37 13.29 8.12
C ALA A 182 -19.02 14.53 8.99
N GLN A 183 -19.00 14.39 10.34
CA GLN A 183 -18.77 15.51 11.23
C GLN A 183 -17.30 15.96 11.28
N SER A 184 -16.36 15.03 11.13
CA SER A 184 -14.92 15.30 11.27
C SER A 184 -14.16 15.23 9.96
N ASN A 185 -14.80 14.75 8.88
CA ASN A 185 -14.16 14.43 7.60
C ASN A 185 -12.99 13.43 7.72
N VAL A 186 -12.88 12.72 8.85
CA VAL A 186 -11.90 11.64 9.02
C VAL A 186 -12.23 10.53 8.05
N THR A 187 -11.25 10.11 7.27
CA THR A 187 -11.39 9.04 6.28
C THR A 187 -10.62 7.82 6.72
N ILE A 188 -11.29 6.68 6.77
CA ILE A 188 -10.71 5.37 7.04
C ILE A 188 -10.75 4.56 5.74
N THR A 189 -9.60 4.10 5.30
CA THR A 189 -9.49 3.26 4.09
C THR A 189 -8.77 1.97 4.46
N ASN A 190 -9.43 0.84 4.23
CA ASN A 190 -8.81 -0.47 4.33
C ASN A 190 -8.79 -1.14 2.95
N THR A 191 -7.67 -1.77 2.61
CA THR A 191 -7.54 -2.51 1.36
C THR A 191 -6.74 -3.78 1.60
N VAL A 192 -7.29 -4.89 1.16
CA VAL A 192 -6.65 -6.20 1.22
C VAL A 192 -6.45 -6.72 -0.19
N TYR A 193 -5.23 -7.15 -0.49
CA TYR A 193 -4.87 -7.87 -1.71
C TYR A 193 -4.63 -9.34 -1.40
N PHE A 194 -5.07 -10.20 -2.30
CA PHE A 194 -4.73 -11.61 -2.36
C PHE A 194 -4.10 -11.91 -3.71
N GLN A 195 -2.86 -12.41 -3.71
CA GLN A 195 -2.04 -12.56 -4.92
C GLN A 195 -1.47 -13.99 -5.04
N PRO A 196 -2.30 -14.99 -5.36
CA PRO A 196 -1.82 -16.35 -5.60
C PRO A 196 -1.07 -16.46 -6.92
N LEU A 197 -0.11 -17.37 -6.96
CA LEU A 197 0.59 -17.77 -8.17
C LEU A 197 -0.33 -18.66 -9.03
N TYR A 198 -0.43 -18.40 -10.34
CA TYR A 198 -1.26 -19.25 -11.23
C TYR A 198 -0.77 -20.69 -11.34
N LYS A 199 0.54 -20.90 -11.22
CA LYS A 199 1.15 -22.24 -11.26
C LYS A 199 0.83 -23.07 -10.01
N ASP A 200 0.72 -22.39 -8.86
CA ASP A 200 0.45 -23.03 -7.58
C ASP A 200 -0.29 -22.05 -6.65
N PHE A 201 -1.59 -22.25 -6.48
CA PHE A 201 -2.44 -21.39 -5.65
C PHE A 201 -2.12 -21.47 -4.15
N SER A 202 -1.33 -22.47 -3.71
CA SER A 202 -0.80 -22.54 -2.35
C SER A 202 0.34 -21.52 -2.12
N ASP A 203 1.02 -21.07 -3.17
CA ASP A 203 1.93 -19.93 -3.15
C ASP A 203 1.14 -18.65 -3.34
N TYR A 204 0.93 -17.93 -2.25
CA TYR A 204 0.18 -16.67 -2.27
C TYR A 204 0.79 -15.60 -1.39
N ARG A 205 0.47 -14.36 -1.74
CA ARG A 205 0.79 -13.17 -0.95
C ARG A 205 -0.49 -12.50 -0.50
N ILE A 206 -0.49 -12.03 0.76
CA ILE A 206 -1.54 -11.16 1.30
C ILE A 206 -0.89 -9.82 1.62
N LEU A 207 -1.51 -8.74 1.15
CA LEU A 207 -1.11 -7.38 1.49
C LEU A 207 -2.34 -6.69 2.06
N GLU A 208 -2.22 -6.14 3.27
CA GLU A 208 -3.29 -5.33 3.85
C GLU A 208 -2.74 -3.96 4.21
N GLN A 209 -3.55 -2.95 4.01
CA GLN A 209 -3.26 -1.60 4.46
C GLN A 209 -4.51 -0.94 5.03
N LEU A 210 -4.41 -0.51 6.28
CA LEU A 210 -5.40 0.34 6.92
C LEU A 210 -4.81 1.75 7.09
N LYS A 211 -5.46 2.73 6.48
CA LYS A 211 -5.12 4.15 6.60
C LYS A 211 -6.23 4.91 7.31
N ILE A 212 -5.88 5.70 8.31
CA ILE A 212 -6.73 6.70 8.93
C ILE A 212 -6.17 8.08 8.57
N ASP A 213 -6.95 8.92 7.92
CA ASP A 213 -6.56 10.25 7.45
C ASP A 213 -7.43 11.28 8.16
N VAL A 214 -6.81 12.16 8.95
CA VAL A 214 -7.45 13.20 9.76
C VAL A 214 -7.11 14.55 9.14
N PRO A 215 -8.04 15.24 8.47
CA PRO A 215 -7.79 16.55 7.89
C PRO A 215 -7.62 17.59 9.01
N LEU A 216 -6.48 18.30 9.01
CA LEU A 216 -6.19 19.42 9.89
C LEU A 216 -6.55 20.76 9.23
N SER A 217 -6.45 20.82 7.90
CA SER A 217 -6.84 21.95 7.08
C SER A 217 -7.24 21.49 5.66
N LYS A 218 -7.50 22.41 4.75
CA LYS A 218 -7.77 22.09 3.33
C LYS A 218 -6.56 21.46 2.62
N VAL A 219 -5.36 21.70 3.13
CA VAL A 219 -4.09 21.30 2.51
C VAL A 219 -3.38 20.24 3.36
N LEU A 220 -3.46 20.32 4.69
CA LEU A 220 -2.70 19.51 5.64
C LEU A 220 -3.58 18.45 6.29
N SER A 221 -3.08 17.23 6.39
CA SER A 221 -3.68 16.14 7.16
C SER A 221 -2.64 15.40 8.01
N LEU A 222 -3.09 14.86 9.14
CA LEU A 222 -2.38 13.85 9.91
C LEU A 222 -2.87 12.47 9.45
N TYR A 223 -1.99 11.48 9.30
CA TYR A 223 -2.42 10.13 9.00
C TYR A 223 -1.72 9.09 9.87
N SER A 224 -2.41 7.99 10.10
CA SER A 224 -1.86 6.74 10.60
C SER A 224 -2.03 5.67 9.54
N LEU A 225 -1.01 4.83 9.38
CA LEU A 225 -0.94 3.79 8.38
C LEU A 225 -0.48 2.49 9.04
N LEU A 226 -1.26 1.44 8.90
CA LEU A 226 -0.88 0.06 9.21
C LEU A 226 -0.73 -0.68 7.89
N ASP A 227 0.45 -1.22 7.64
CA ASP A 227 0.75 -2.10 6.52
C ASP A 227 1.02 -3.51 7.05
N TYR A 228 0.38 -4.51 6.46
CA TYR A 228 0.65 -5.92 6.69
C TYR A 228 0.99 -6.60 5.37
N TYR A 229 2.04 -7.40 5.40
CA TYR A 229 2.48 -8.25 4.28
C TYR A 229 2.71 -9.66 4.77
N HIS A 230 2.23 -10.62 4.00
CA HIS A 230 2.51 -12.02 4.21
C HIS A 230 2.83 -12.67 2.87
N ASP A 231 3.95 -13.38 2.81
CA ASP A 231 4.35 -14.24 1.70
C ASP A 231 4.41 -15.68 2.22
N ASN A 232 3.54 -16.53 1.69
CA ASN A 232 3.41 -17.89 2.21
C ASN A 232 4.60 -18.76 1.82
N ILE A 233 5.18 -18.53 0.64
CA ILE A 233 6.34 -19.29 0.14
C ILE A 233 7.35 -18.30 -0.45
N THR A 234 8.41 -18.00 0.33
CA THR A 234 9.55 -17.20 -0.15
C THR A 234 10.52 -18.07 -0.95
N PRO A 235 11.53 -17.49 -1.64
CA PRO A 235 12.58 -18.27 -2.30
C PRO A 235 13.32 -19.27 -1.40
N THR A 236 13.27 -19.11 -0.07
CA THR A 236 13.83 -20.07 0.90
C THR A 236 12.87 -21.20 1.26
N GLY A 237 11.64 -21.20 0.73
CA GLY A 237 10.61 -22.19 1.05
C GLY A 237 9.87 -21.97 2.38
N ASN A 238 10.21 -20.90 3.12
CA ASN A 238 9.58 -20.55 4.39
C ASN A 238 8.54 -19.44 4.18
N SER A 239 7.58 -19.33 5.10
CA SER A 239 6.69 -18.17 5.12
C SER A 239 7.39 -16.95 5.74
N GLN A 240 7.03 -15.77 5.25
CA GLN A 240 7.49 -14.48 5.76
C GLN A 240 6.32 -13.53 5.96
N TYR A 241 6.32 -12.79 7.06
CA TYR A 241 5.34 -11.72 7.27
C TYR A 241 6.01 -10.45 7.78
N SER A 242 5.32 -9.36 7.59
CA SER A 242 5.78 -8.04 8.03
C SER A 242 4.59 -7.17 8.41
N THR A 243 4.73 -6.42 9.49
CA THR A 243 3.76 -5.41 9.92
C THR A 243 4.49 -4.10 10.16
N ASN A 244 3.96 -3.01 9.66
CA ASN A 244 4.50 -1.66 9.90
C ASN A 244 3.38 -0.72 10.30
N ILE A 245 3.61 0.06 11.34
CA ILE A 245 2.71 1.14 11.77
C ILE A 245 3.49 2.45 11.66
N SER A 246 2.94 3.39 10.94
CA SER A 246 3.54 4.72 10.77
C SER A 246 2.52 5.82 10.99
N ILE A 247 3.01 6.97 11.48
CA ILE A 247 2.25 8.20 11.63
C ILE A 247 2.99 9.28 10.84
N GLY A 248 2.26 10.13 10.16
CA GLY A 248 2.89 11.15 9.32
C GLY A 248 1.95 12.29 8.95
N LEU A 249 2.52 13.27 8.27
CA LEU A 249 1.82 14.42 7.72
C LEU A 249 1.64 14.26 6.22
N GLY A 250 0.47 14.57 5.72
CA GLY A 250 0.13 14.63 4.30
C GLY A 250 -0.16 16.05 3.86
N ILE A 251 0.42 16.46 2.73
CA ILE A 251 0.18 17.75 2.08
C ILE A 251 -0.50 17.46 0.74
N LYS A 252 -1.65 18.08 0.50
CA LYS A 252 -2.45 17.94 -0.73
C LYS A 252 -2.57 19.29 -1.42
N LEU A 253 -2.17 19.34 -2.70
CA LEU A 253 -2.25 20.48 -3.60
C LEU A 253 -3.21 20.21 -4.76
#